data_757d117abdba59ef62b5117b8f0bbbba
#
_entry.id   757d117abdba59ef62b5117b8f0bbbba
#
_cell.length_a   1.000
_cell.length_b   1.000
_cell.length_c   1.000
_cell.angle_alpha   90.00
_cell.angle_beta   90.00
_cell.angle_gamma   90.00
#
_symmetry.space_group_name_H-M   'P 1'
#
loop_
_entity.id
_entity.type
_entity.pdbx_description
1 polymer ?
#
loop_
_entity_poly.entity_id
_entity_poly.type
_entity_poly.pdbx_seq_one_letter_code
_entity_poly.pdbx_strand_id
1 'polypeptide(L)'
;MMKMKNISIIIFFLIVGCYPVSHIIVGDKRAPINPNDIKLYVDFPEKYQKIAIVEAGSGFALKDPSIDFTHQKKTDKALKRLKNEAALLGANGIVIQNLSTLVIDNVSPEGNTTSYTDKEIIATAIFVE
;
A
#
# COMPACT_ATOMS: atom_id res chain seq x y z
N MET A 1 -5.94 18.06 34.11
CA MET A 1 -5.39 18.88 33.02
C MET A 1 -4.33 18.10 32.28
N MET A 2 -4.54 17.71 31.03
CA MET A 2 -3.48 17.11 30.21
C MET A 2 -2.42 18.18 29.92
N LYS A 3 -1.17 17.88 30.22
CA LYS A 3 -0.06 18.77 29.88
C LYS A 3 0.06 18.85 28.35
N MET A 4 0.24 20.06 27.80
CA MET A 4 0.37 20.32 26.34
C MET A 4 1.34 19.37 25.63
N LYS A 5 2.36 18.88 26.34
CA LYS A 5 3.35 17.93 25.84
C LYS A 5 2.74 16.58 25.41
N ASN A 6 1.67 16.15 26.09
CA ASN A 6 1.00 14.88 25.79
C ASN A 6 0.03 15.00 24.61
N ILE A 7 -0.55 16.18 24.40
CA ILE A 7 -1.44 16.47 23.28
C ILE A 7 -0.65 16.44 21.97
N SER A 8 0.59 16.94 21.97
CA SER A 8 1.46 16.93 20.79
C SER A 8 1.81 15.51 20.31
N ILE A 9 2.00 14.59 21.25
CA ILE A 9 2.29 13.17 20.95
C ILE A 9 1.05 12.48 20.38
N ILE A 10 -0.13 12.76 20.87
CA ILE A 10 -1.39 12.19 20.40
C ILE A 10 -1.69 12.67 18.97
N ILE A 11 -1.45 13.95 18.67
CA ILE A 11 -1.61 14.52 17.33
C ILE A 11 -0.62 13.89 16.35
N PHE A 12 0.60 13.61 16.77
CA PHE A 12 1.61 12.94 15.94
C PHE A 12 1.19 11.52 15.55
N PHE A 13 0.56 10.77 16.45
CA PHE A 13 0.03 9.43 16.17
C PHE A 13 -1.16 9.44 15.19
N LEU A 14 -1.94 10.48 15.16
CA LEU A 14 -3.09 10.60 14.26
C LEU A 14 -2.70 10.90 12.80
N ILE A 15 -1.50 11.39 12.56
CA ILE A 15 -1.03 11.78 11.23
C ILE A 15 -0.42 10.59 10.45
N VAL A 16 -0.03 9.52 11.15
CA VAL A 16 0.68 8.37 10.55
C VAL A 16 -0.26 7.33 9.92
N GLY A 17 -1.58 7.50 10.04
CA GLY A 17 -2.55 6.43 9.79
C GLY A 17 -3.23 6.34 8.42
N CYS A 18 -2.95 7.22 7.46
CA CYS A 18 -3.74 7.28 6.23
C CYS A 18 -2.92 6.99 4.96
N TYR A 19 -2.50 5.74 4.80
CA TYR A 19 -2.02 5.26 3.51
C TYR A 19 -3.14 4.48 2.79
N PRO A 20 -3.26 4.58 1.45
CA PRO A 20 -4.27 3.86 0.70
C PRO A 20 -3.87 2.38 0.56
N VAL A 21 -4.01 1.65 1.65
CA VAL A 21 -3.75 0.21 1.72
C VAL A 21 -4.96 -0.46 2.32
N SER A 22 -5.42 -1.54 1.71
CA SER A 22 -6.51 -2.35 2.21
C SER A 22 -6.25 -3.84 2.01
N HIS A 23 -6.95 -4.68 2.76
CA HIS A 23 -6.91 -6.11 2.56
C HIS A 23 -8.26 -6.77 2.89
N ILE A 24 -8.49 -7.92 2.26
CA ILE A 24 -9.62 -8.81 2.57
C ILE A 24 -9.03 -10.17 2.90
N ILE A 25 -9.18 -10.61 4.14
CA ILE A 25 -8.68 -11.91 4.59
C ILE A 25 -9.57 -13.01 4.01
N VAL A 26 -8.96 -13.94 3.28
CA VAL A 26 -9.65 -15.08 2.65
C VAL A 26 -9.17 -16.41 3.21
N GLY A 27 -8.07 -16.42 3.93
CA GLY A 27 -7.49 -17.60 4.58
C GLY A 27 -7.03 -17.27 6.01
N ASP A 28 -6.02 -17.98 6.48
CA ASP A 28 -5.52 -17.83 7.84
C ASP A 28 -4.31 -16.88 7.89
N LYS A 29 -4.41 -15.87 8.75
CA LYS A 29 -3.27 -15.00 9.09
C LYS A 29 -2.17 -15.82 9.77
N ARG A 30 -0.93 -15.43 9.50
CA ARG A 30 0.27 -15.96 10.16
C ARG A 30 1.02 -14.85 10.89
N ALA A 31 2.03 -15.22 11.65
CA ALA A 31 2.89 -14.25 12.32
C ALA A 31 3.57 -13.33 11.30
N PRO A 32 3.66 -12.00 11.57
CA PRO A 32 4.30 -11.06 10.67
C PRO A 32 5.74 -11.44 10.37
N ILE A 33 6.18 -11.14 9.15
CA ILE A 33 7.54 -11.34 8.68
C ILE A 33 8.15 -10.02 8.20
N ASN A 34 9.43 -10.03 7.88
CA ASN A 34 10.08 -8.86 7.27
C ASN A 34 9.58 -8.67 5.83
N PRO A 35 9.13 -7.45 5.46
CA PRO A 35 8.66 -7.17 4.09
C PRO A 35 9.69 -7.47 3.00
N ASN A 36 10.99 -7.41 3.32
CA ASN A 36 12.05 -7.72 2.36
C ASN A 36 12.14 -9.21 1.99
N ASP A 37 11.54 -10.08 2.80
CA ASP A 37 11.54 -11.53 2.57
C ASP A 37 10.37 -11.99 1.68
N ILE A 38 9.51 -11.07 1.27
CA ILE A 38 8.38 -11.37 0.40
C ILE A 38 8.84 -11.50 -1.04
N LYS A 39 8.51 -12.64 -1.66
CA LYS A 39 8.71 -12.88 -3.10
C LYS A 39 7.54 -12.37 -3.93
N LEU A 40 7.87 -11.82 -5.08
CA LEU A 40 6.89 -11.45 -6.11
C LEU A 40 6.70 -12.62 -7.08
N TYR A 41 5.45 -12.96 -7.33
CA TYR A 41 5.07 -13.98 -8.30
C TYR A 41 4.18 -13.36 -9.38
N VAL A 42 4.39 -13.77 -10.61
CA VAL A 42 3.49 -13.45 -11.73
C VAL A 42 2.34 -14.45 -11.80
N ASP A 43 2.68 -15.72 -11.57
CA ASP A 43 1.72 -16.84 -11.54
C ASP A 43 1.72 -17.50 -10.16
N PHE A 44 0.63 -18.17 -9.84
CA PHE A 44 0.54 -18.92 -8.59
C PHE A 44 1.52 -20.10 -8.61
N PRO A 45 2.33 -20.30 -7.54
CA PRO A 45 3.18 -21.48 -7.41
C PRO A 45 2.33 -22.74 -7.22
N GLU A 46 2.96 -23.93 -7.34
CA GLU A 46 2.23 -25.20 -7.24
C GLU A 46 1.62 -25.47 -5.86
N LYS A 47 2.35 -25.13 -4.80
CA LYS A 47 1.92 -25.35 -3.41
C LYS A 47 1.92 -24.03 -2.64
N TYR A 48 0.75 -23.56 -2.33
CA TYR A 48 0.57 -22.32 -1.60
C TYR A 48 -0.76 -22.31 -0.85
N GLN A 49 -0.84 -21.43 0.13
CA GLN A 49 -2.09 -21.12 0.82
C GLN A 49 -2.40 -19.64 0.62
N LYS A 50 -3.63 -19.32 0.27
CA LYS A 50 -4.09 -17.94 0.17
C LYS A 50 -4.35 -17.40 1.57
N ILE A 51 -3.85 -16.20 1.84
CA ILE A 51 -4.07 -15.51 3.11
C ILE A 51 -5.07 -14.38 2.92
N ALA A 52 -4.83 -13.49 1.97
CA ALA A 52 -5.65 -12.31 1.75
C ALA A 52 -5.52 -11.78 0.33
N ILE A 53 -6.50 -11.01 -0.07
CA ILE A 53 -6.38 -10.09 -1.20
C ILE A 53 -5.93 -8.76 -0.63
N VAL A 54 -4.85 -8.21 -1.16
CA VAL A 54 -4.25 -6.94 -0.72
C VAL A 54 -4.22 -5.95 -1.85
N GLU A 55 -4.46 -4.70 -1.51
CA GLU A 55 -4.51 -3.59 -2.44
C GLU A 55 -3.70 -2.44 -1.88
N ALA A 56 -2.88 -1.82 -2.70
CA ALA A 56 -2.10 -0.66 -2.32
C ALA A 56 -1.98 0.32 -3.47
N GLY A 57 -2.10 1.59 -3.15
CA GLY A 57 -1.93 2.68 -4.10
C GLY A 57 -0.73 3.56 -3.79
N SER A 58 -0.36 4.40 -4.74
CA SER A 58 0.69 5.42 -4.60
C SER A 58 0.16 6.76 -4.06
N GLY A 59 -1.14 6.84 -3.74
CA GLY A 59 -1.78 8.06 -3.25
C GLY A 59 -1.07 8.67 -2.05
N PHE A 60 -1.22 9.98 -1.86
CA PHE A 60 -0.57 10.80 -0.83
C PHE A 60 0.97 10.91 -0.94
N ALA A 61 1.56 10.40 -2.01
CA ALA A 61 2.97 10.66 -2.32
C ALA A 61 3.28 12.16 -2.49
N LEU A 62 2.27 12.97 -2.78
CA LEU A 62 2.35 14.42 -2.88
C LEU A 62 2.82 15.15 -1.61
N LYS A 63 2.72 14.51 -0.45
CA LYS A 63 3.15 15.10 0.83
C LYS A 63 4.66 14.98 1.07
N ASP A 64 5.35 14.22 0.26
CA ASP A 64 6.79 14.07 0.33
C ASP A 64 7.44 14.81 -0.84
N PRO A 65 8.04 16.02 -0.61
CA PRO A 65 8.63 16.81 -1.67
C PRO A 65 9.88 16.17 -2.29
N SER A 66 10.41 15.11 -1.67
CA SER A 66 11.55 14.35 -2.20
C SER A 66 11.16 13.31 -3.23
N ILE A 67 9.86 13.03 -3.40
CA ILE A 67 9.38 12.04 -4.35
C ILE A 67 9.31 12.66 -5.74
N ASP A 68 10.12 12.12 -6.64
CA ASP A 68 9.97 12.33 -8.06
C ASP A 68 8.70 11.60 -8.55
N PHE A 69 7.80 12.32 -9.19
CA PHE A 69 6.48 11.83 -9.59
C PHE A 69 6.49 10.98 -10.87
N THR A 70 7.58 10.27 -11.16
CA THR A 70 7.61 9.34 -12.28
C THR A 70 6.67 8.16 -12.04
N HIS A 71 6.13 7.60 -13.13
CA HIS A 71 5.28 6.41 -13.05
C HIS A 71 5.97 5.25 -12.36
N GLN A 72 7.28 5.05 -12.58
CA GLN A 72 8.04 4.00 -11.94
C GLN A 72 8.11 4.19 -10.42
N LYS A 73 8.39 5.37 -9.94
CA LYS A 73 8.45 5.65 -8.50
C LYS A 73 7.10 5.49 -7.80
N LYS A 74 6.01 5.85 -8.48
CA LYS A 74 4.66 5.59 -7.97
C LYS A 74 4.38 4.09 -7.86
N THR A 75 4.78 3.32 -8.87
CA THR A 75 4.66 1.86 -8.85
C THR A 75 5.48 1.26 -7.70
N ASP A 76 6.72 1.69 -7.52
CA ASP A 76 7.60 1.23 -6.45
C ASP A 76 7.02 1.56 -5.06
N LYS A 77 6.40 2.73 -4.92
CA LYS A 77 5.73 3.13 -3.68
C LYS A 77 4.53 2.25 -3.36
N ALA A 78 3.68 1.99 -4.35
CA ALA A 78 2.53 1.11 -4.21
C ALA A 78 2.98 -0.32 -3.87
N LEU A 79 4.01 -0.83 -4.54
CA LEU A 79 4.57 -2.15 -4.30
C LEU A 79 5.16 -2.28 -2.89
N LYS A 80 5.88 -1.27 -2.43
CA LYS A 80 6.42 -1.25 -1.06
C LYS A 80 5.31 -1.32 0.00
N ARG A 81 4.24 -0.56 -0.19
CA ARG A 81 3.08 -0.58 0.69
C ARG A 81 2.38 -1.94 0.67
N LEU A 82 2.26 -2.54 -0.50
CA LEU A 82 1.68 -3.86 -0.69
C LEU A 82 2.47 -4.94 0.06
N LYS A 83 3.80 -4.93 -0.06
CA LYS A 83 4.69 -5.84 0.66
C LYS A 83 4.59 -5.66 2.17
N ASN A 84 4.55 -4.43 2.64
CA ASN A 84 4.39 -4.15 4.07
C ASN A 84 3.09 -4.73 4.61
N GLU A 85 1.99 -4.57 3.89
CA GLU A 85 0.70 -5.11 4.29
C GLU A 85 0.69 -6.64 4.29
N ALA A 86 1.18 -7.26 3.22
CA ALA A 86 1.30 -8.72 3.13
C ALA A 86 2.18 -9.31 4.24
N ALA A 87 3.27 -8.65 4.57
CA ALA A 87 4.18 -9.06 5.64
C ALA A 87 3.50 -9.03 7.02
N LEU A 88 2.67 -8.03 7.28
CA LEU A 88 1.88 -7.94 8.52
C LEU A 88 0.89 -9.10 8.65
N LEU A 89 0.41 -9.63 7.54
CA LEU A 89 -0.50 -10.79 7.50
C LEU A 89 0.24 -12.13 7.55
N GLY A 90 1.57 -12.12 7.52
CA GLY A 90 2.40 -13.31 7.58
C GLY A 90 2.57 -14.03 6.25
N ALA A 91 2.26 -13.37 5.13
CA ALA A 91 2.53 -13.88 3.80
C ALA A 91 4.04 -13.86 3.50
N ASN A 92 4.54 -14.85 2.79
CA ASN A 92 5.90 -14.87 2.29
C ASN A 92 6.00 -14.68 0.76
N GLY A 93 4.85 -14.52 0.11
CA GLY A 93 4.75 -14.24 -1.30
C GLY A 93 3.52 -13.41 -1.64
N ILE A 94 3.58 -12.69 -2.75
CA ILE A 94 2.44 -12.01 -3.35
C ILE A 94 2.37 -12.32 -4.83
N VAL A 95 1.17 -12.59 -5.31
CA VAL A 95 0.88 -12.80 -6.73
C VAL A 95 0.17 -11.56 -7.23
N ILE A 96 0.82 -10.82 -8.12
CA ILE A 96 0.26 -9.59 -8.68
C ILE A 96 -0.85 -9.96 -9.67
N GLN A 97 -2.04 -9.44 -9.44
CA GLN A 97 -3.21 -9.71 -10.28
C GLN A 97 -3.54 -8.55 -11.20
N ASN A 98 -3.38 -7.33 -10.71
CA ASN A 98 -3.67 -6.14 -11.49
C ASN A 98 -2.75 -4.98 -11.09
N LEU A 99 -2.31 -4.25 -12.08
CA LEU A 99 -1.64 -2.97 -11.94
C LEU A 99 -2.39 -1.95 -12.79
N SER A 100 -3.00 -1.00 -12.16
CA SER A 100 -3.78 0.04 -12.84
C SER A 100 -3.20 1.44 -12.63
N THR A 101 -3.53 2.31 -13.54
CA THR A 101 -3.23 3.74 -13.44
C THR A 101 -4.56 4.47 -13.27
N LEU A 102 -4.69 5.16 -12.16
CA LEU A 102 -5.85 6.01 -11.88
C LEU A 102 -5.53 7.44 -12.30
N VAL A 103 -6.40 8.04 -13.08
CA VAL A 103 -6.33 9.46 -13.42
C VAL A 103 -7.29 10.21 -12.53
N ILE A 104 -6.77 11.15 -11.76
CA ILE A 104 -7.55 11.93 -10.81
C ILE A 104 -7.55 13.39 -11.29
N ASP A 105 -8.74 13.90 -11.59
CA ASP A 105 -8.94 15.27 -12.01
C ASP A 105 -9.47 16.10 -10.84
N ASN A 106 -8.73 17.16 -10.50
CA ASN A 106 -9.17 18.16 -9.55
C ASN A 106 -9.57 19.42 -10.28
N VAL A 107 -10.81 19.83 -10.10
CA VAL A 107 -11.30 21.10 -10.63
C VAL A 107 -11.32 22.11 -9.50
N SER A 108 -10.57 23.23 -9.68
CA SER A 108 -10.60 24.33 -8.72
C SER A 108 -11.91 25.13 -8.83
N PRO A 109 -12.30 25.88 -7.78
CA PRO A 109 -13.48 26.77 -7.83
C PRO A 109 -13.39 27.81 -8.95
N GLU A 110 -12.19 28.13 -9.45
CA GLU A 110 -11.94 29.07 -10.54
C GLU A 110 -12.03 28.41 -11.93
N GLY A 111 -12.33 27.11 -12.00
CA GLY A 111 -12.49 26.37 -13.24
C GLY A 111 -11.19 25.78 -13.82
N ASN A 112 -10.08 25.88 -13.10
CA ASN A 112 -8.81 25.25 -13.49
C ASN A 112 -8.83 23.76 -13.17
N THR A 113 -8.49 22.93 -14.14
CA THR A 113 -8.38 21.48 -13.99
C THR A 113 -6.91 21.09 -13.83
N THR A 114 -6.63 20.37 -12.73
CA THR A 114 -5.33 19.75 -12.50
C THR A 114 -5.51 18.23 -12.49
N SER A 115 -4.81 17.53 -13.37
CA SER A 115 -4.84 16.06 -13.42
C SER A 115 -3.56 15.49 -12.89
N TYR A 116 -3.66 14.43 -12.08
CA TYR A 116 -2.52 13.64 -11.66
C TYR A 116 -2.85 12.15 -11.73
N THR A 117 -1.83 11.33 -11.80
CA THR A 117 -1.99 9.89 -11.90
C THR A 117 -1.49 9.20 -10.64
N ASP A 118 -2.24 8.22 -10.16
CA ASP A 118 -1.84 7.28 -9.14
C ASP A 118 -1.72 5.87 -9.70
N LYS A 119 -0.84 5.08 -9.11
CA LYS A 119 -0.73 3.65 -9.39
C LYS A 119 -1.42 2.86 -8.29
N GLU A 120 -2.09 1.80 -8.68
CA GLU A 120 -2.78 0.88 -7.78
C GLU A 120 -2.43 -0.54 -8.16
N ILE A 121 -2.06 -1.34 -7.15
CA ILE A 121 -1.71 -2.75 -7.31
C ILE A 121 -2.65 -3.58 -6.47
N ILE A 122 -3.25 -4.58 -7.11
CA ILE A 122 -4.04 -5.62 -6.43
C ILE A 122 -3.27 -6.93 -6.55
N ALA A 123 -3.10 -7.61 -5.44
CA ALA A 123 -2.38 -8.87 -5.38
C ALA A 123 -3.00 -9.82 -4.37
N THR A 124 -2.72 -11.10 -4.52
CA THR A 124 -3.05 -12.11 -3.52
C THR A 124 -1.82 -12.36 -2.65
N ALA A 125 -1.97 -12.16 -1.35
CA ALA A 125 -0.97 -12.53 -0.36
C ALA A 125 -1.07 -14.03 -0.10
N ILE A 126 0.05 -14.73 -0.23
CA ILE A 126 0.13 -16.19 -0.14
C ILE A 126 1.23 -16.62 0.83
N PHE A 127 1.09 -17.84 1.33
CA PHE A 127 2.17 -18.55 2.01
C PHE A 127 2.59 -19.74 1.17
N VAL A 128 3.86 -19.77 0.80
CA VAL A 128 4.50 -20.85 0.04
C VAL A 128 5.30 -21.70 1.01
N GLU A 129 5.04 -22.98 1.02
CA GLU A 129 5.75 -23.97 1.86
C GLU A 129 7.17 -24.23 1.37
#